data_19c11a121808de83b54d9852fd876895
#
_entry.id   19c11a121808de83b54d9852fd876895
#
_cell.length_a   1.000
_cell.length_b   1.000
_cell.length_c   1.000
_cell.angle_alpha   90.00
_cell.angle_beta   90.00
_cell.angle_gamma   90.00
#
_symmetry.space_group_name_H-M   'P 1'
#
loop_
_entity.id
_entity.type
_entity.pdbx_description
1 polymer ?
#
loop_
_entity_poly.entity_id
_entity_poly.type
_entity_poly.pdbx_seq_one_letter_code
_entity_poly.pdbx_strand_id
1 'polypeptide(L)'
;MEDKKIDKIVKQLIKATNQFDVKAALKLFSEDAVIDDVSVGEKFQHTAGIRTYIEKFFIGYNTVTKIESIEPVSSREAKVQVDFTGDFGHETGGLNITVNAAGLIIGIDAYLD
;
A
#
# COMPACT_ATOMS: atom_id res chain seq x y z
N MET A 1 -16.94 12.00 6.66
CA MET A 1 -15.87 12.40 7.57
C MET A 1 -14.86 11.28 7.74
N GLU A 2 -15.33 10.09 8.05
CA GLU A 2 -14.45 8.94 8.22
C GLU A 2 -13.78 8.50 6.92
N ASP A 3 -14.47 8.68 5.79
CA ASP A 3 -13.90 8.36 4.49
C ASP A 3 -12.67 9.21 4.22
N LYS A 4 -12.67 10.46 4.67
CA LYS A 4 -11.52 11.34 4.52
C LYS A 4 -10.31 10.86 5.30
N LYS A 5 -10.55 10.15 6.41
CA LYS A 5 -9.48 9.61 7.23
C LYS A 5 -8.73 8.51 6.50
N ILE A 6 -9.45 7.58 5.86
CA ILE A 6 -8.80 6.52 5.10
C ILE A 6 -8.12 7.07 3.86
N ASP A 7 -8.71 8.07 3.19
CA ASP A 7 -8.07 8.77 2.09
C ASP A 7 -6.70 9.31 2.50
N LYS A 8 -6.63 9.95 3.66
CA LYS A 8 -5.40 10.54 4.16
C LYS A 8 -4.34 9.46 4.42
N ILE A 9 -4.75 8.33 4.99
CA ILE A 9 -3.84 7.22 5.26
C ILE A 9 -3.27 6.66 3.96
N VAL A 10 -4.14 6.47 2.96
CA VAL A 10 -3.71 6.00 1.63
C VAL A 10 -2.69 6.96 1.02
N LYS A 11 -2.97 8.25 1.06
CA LYS A 11 -2.07 9.26 0.49
C LYS A 11 -0.74 9.31 1.25
N GLN A 12 -0.75 9.14 2.55
CA GLN A 12 0.48 9.09 3.36
C GLN A 12 1.32 7.87 2.99
N LEU A 13 0.69 6.72 2.78
CA LEU A 13 1.39 5.52 2.37
C LEU A 13 2.08 5.72 1.01
N ILE A 14 1.33 6.20 0.03
CA ILE A 14 1.87 6.40 -1.31
C ILE A 14 3.00 7.45 -1.30
N LYS A 15 2.85 8.50 -0.52
CA LYS A 15 3.91 9.49 -0.37
C LYS A 15 5.18 8.87 0.20
N ALA A 16 5.04 8.04 1.24
CA ALA A 16 6.19 7.40 1.87
C ALA A 16 6.90 6.45 0.92
N THR A 17 6.15 5.62 0.19
CA THR A 17 6.76 4.69 -0.78
C THR A 17 7.40 5.44 -1.93
N ASN A 18 6.81 6.54 -2.39
CA ASN A 18 7.38 7.34 -3.49
C ASN A 18 8.67 8.04 -3.06
N GLN A 19 8.83 8.31 -1.78
CA GLN A 19 10.07 8.89 -1.23
C GLN A 19 11.07 7.82 -0.84
N PHE A 20 10.73 6.54 -1.04
CA PHE A 20 11.55 5.40 -0.64
C PHE A 20 11.86 5.42 0.85
N ASP A 21 10.92 5.93 1.64
CA ASP A 21 11.06 6.09 3.09
C ASP A 21 10.39 4.91 3.79
N VAL A 22 11.18 3.86 4.00
CA VAL A 22 10.68 2.61 4.61
C VAL A 22 10.14 2.86 6.02
N LYS A 23 10.86 3.65 6.81
CA LYS A 23 10.44 3.93 8.19
C LYS A 23 9.10 4.64 8.26
N ALA A 24 8.91 5.65 7.41
CA ALA A 24 7.65 6.38 7.36
C ALA A 24 6.51 5.46 6.94
N ALA A 25 6.76 4.61 5.95
CA ALA A 25 5.75 3.65 5.50
C ALA A 25 5.38 2.66 6.60
N LEU A 26 6.37 2.09 7.28
CA LEU A 26 6.12 1.10 8.33
C LEU A 26 5.32 1.65 9.50
N LYS A 27 5.44 2.93 9.80
CA LYS A 27 4.68 3.57 10.89
C LYS A 27 3.17 3.57 10.61
N LEU A 28 2.76 3.39 9.37
CA LEU A 28 1.36 3.39 8.99
C LEU A 28 0.70 2.02 9.18
N PHE A 29 1.49 0.98 9.43
CA PHE A 29 1.00 -0.39 9.54
C PHE A 29 0.93 -0.86 10.99
N SER A 30 -0.03 -1.74 11.29
CA SER A 30 -0.03 -2.46 12.56
C SER A 30 1.05 -3.53 12.54
N GLU A 31 1.44 -4.04 13.72
CA GLU A 31 2.51 -5.03 13.83
C GLU A 31 2.17 -6.35 13.14
N ASP A 32 0.88 -6.69 13.07
CA ASP A 32 0.41 -7.94 12.49
C ASP A 32 -0.20 -7.76 11.10
N ALA A 33 0.11 -6.66 10.43
CA ALA A 33 -0.40 -6.39 9.09
C ALA A 33 0.09 -7.41 8.07
N VAL A 34 -0.72 -7.61 7.02
CA VAL A 34 -0.41 -8.54 5.94
C VAL A 34 -0.61 -7.84 4.61
N ILE A 35 0.37 -7.97 3.71
CA ILE A 35 0.19 -7.61 2.31
C ILE A 35 0.11 -8.91 1.52
N ASP A 36 -1.04 -9.11 0.86
CA ASP A 36 -1.26 -10.26 -0.01
C ASP A 36 -1.17 -9.77 -1.45
N ASP A 37 -0.09 -10.09 -2.12
CA ASP A 37 0.13 -9.64 -3.49
C ASP A 37 -0.01 -10.82 -4.43
N VAL A 38 -1.16 -10.91 -5.09
CA VAL A 38 -1.45 -12.02 -5.99
C VAL A 38 -0.60 -11.98 -7.25
N SER A 39 -0.07 -10.81 -7.62
CA SER A 39 0.78 -10.70 -8.81
C SER A 39 2.10 -11.43 -8.64
N VAL A 40 2.57 -11.60 -7.40
CA VAL A 40 3.77 -12.38 -7.09
C VAL A 40 3.45 -13.69 -6.38
N GLY A 41 2.16 -13.92 -6.05
CA GLY A 41 1.72 -15.15 -5.43
C GLY A 41 2.19 -15.35 -4.00
N GLU A 42 2.36 -14.27 -3.25
CA GLU A 42 3.00 -14.33 -1.96
C GLU A 42 2.36 -13.38 -0.96
N LYS A 43 2.36 -13.77 0.32
CA LYS A 43 1.93 -12.94 1.42
C LYS A 43 3.13 -12.46 2.21
N PHE A 44 3.11 -11.19 2.60
CA PHE A 44 4.18 -10.57 3.38
C PHE A 44 3.57 -10.17 4.72
N GLN A 45 4.02 -10.81 5.79
CA GLN A 45 3.39 -10.73 7.10
C GLN A 45 4.29 -10.05 8.13
N HIS A 46 3.64 -9.31 9.02
CA HIS A 46 4.27 -8.59 10.12
C HIS A 46 5.23 -7.52 9.63
N THR A 47 5.79 -6.76 10.55
CA THR A 47 6.67 -5.63 10.22
C THR A 47 7.83 -6.05 9.32
N ALA A 48 8.46 -7.19 9.62
CA ALA A 48 9.59 -7.66 8.82
C ALA A 48 9.18 -8.00 7.39
N GLY A 49 8.01 -8.64 7.21
CA GLY A 49 7.51 -8.97 5.89
C GLY A 49 7.12 -7.73 5.09
N ILE A 50 6.46 -6.76 5.73
CA ILE A 50 6.08 -5.50 5.10
C ILE A 50 7.33 -4.74 4.65
N ARG A 51 8.36 -4.70 5.49
CA ARG A 51 9.64 -4.08 5.15
C ARG A 51 10.25 -4.74 3.91
N THR A 52 10.27 -6.06 3.89
CA THR A 52 10.80 -6.82 2.75
C THR A 52 10.05 -6.47 1.46
N TYR A 53 8.72 -6.40 1.54
CA TYR A 53 7.88 -6.05 0.40
C TYR A 53 8.24 -4.67 -0.16
N ILE A 54 8.31 -3.66 0.72
CA ILE A 54 8.62 -2.29 0.31
C ILE A 54 10.02 -2.20 -0.27
N GLU A 55 11.01 -2.83 0.37
CA GLU A 55 12.40 -2.79 -0.09
C GLU A 55 12.56 -3.48 -1.43
N LYS A 56 11.89 -4.62 -1.61
CA LYS A 56 12.04 -5.40 -2.85
C LYS A 56 11.30 -4.78 -4.02
N PHE A 57 10.05 -4.39 -3.83
CA PHE A 57 9.19 -4.00 -4.95
C PHE A 57 9.11 -2.50 -5.18
N PHE A 58 9.42 -1.69 -4.19
CA PHE A 58 9.41 -0.23 -4.36
C PHE A 58 10.81 0.32 -4.49
N ILE A 59 11.67 0.07 -3.52
CA ILE A 59 13.04 0.59 -3.57
C ILE A 59 13.85 -0.15 -4.63
N GLY A 60 13.76 -1.49 -4.65
CA GLY A 60 14.53 -2.31 -5.57
C GLY A 60 14.28 -2.01 -7.04
N TYR A 61 13.05 -1.62 -7.39
CA TYR A 61 12.68 -1.31 -8.78
C TYR A 61 12.51 0.18 -9.03
N ASN A 62 12.83 1.02 -8.06
CA ASN A 62 12.62 2.48 -8.15
C ASN A 62 11.17 2.82 -8.50
N THR A 63 10.23 2.14 -7.86
CA THR A 63 8.81 2.26 -8.17
C THR A 63 8.24 3.57 -7.65
N VAL A 64 7.58 4.32 -8.53
CA VAL A 64 6.79 5.50 -8.19
C VAL A 64 5.34 5.20 -8.50
N THR A 65 4.47 5.50 -7.55
CA THR A 65 3.06 5.19 -7.64
C THR A 65 2.24 6.46 -7.81
N LYS A 66 1.33 6.44 -8.78
CA LYS A 66 0.36 7.51 -8.98
C LYS A 66 -1.02 6.97 -8.60
N ILE A 67 -1.74 7.69 -7.75
CA ILE A 67 -3.10 7.32 -7.39
C ILE A 67 -4.02 7.78 -8.52
N GLU A 68 -4.73 6.83 -9.13
CA GLU A 68 -5.71 7.13 -10.15
C GLU A 68 -7.06 7.44 -9.51
N SER A 69 -7.46 6.66 -8.52
CA SER A 69 -8.71 6.88 -7.79
C SER A 69 -8.65 6.21 -6.42
N ILE A 70 -9.42 6.76 -5.49
CA ILE A 70 -9.63 6.15 -4.17
C ILE A 70 -11.13 6.04 -4.00
N GLU A 71 -11.61 4.80 -3.81
CA GLU A 71 -13.03 4.53 -3.59
C GLU A 71 -13.21 3.99 -2.17
N PRO A 72 -13.68 4.80 -1.23
CA PRO A 72 -13.98 4.29 0.11
C PRO A 72 -15.14 3.30 0.05
N VAL A 73 -14.91 2.11 0.60
CA VAL A 73 -15.95 1.08 0.71
C VAL A 73 -16.66 1.22 2.05
N SER A 74 -15.90 1.59 3.08
CA SER A 74 -16.40 1.84 4.43
C SER A 74 -15.42 2.78 5.12
N SER A 75 -15.65 3.07 6.40
CA SER A 75 -14.73 3.91 7.17
C SER A 75 -13.36 3.26 7.36
N ARG A 76 -13.24 1.96 7.09
CA ARG A 76 -12.02 1.19 7.33
C ARG A 76 -11.47 0.49 6.12
N GLU A 77 -12.10 0.65 4.95
CA GLU A 77 -11.64 -0.03 3.74
C GLU A 77 -11.77 0.87 2.54
N ALA A 78 -10.76 0.87 1.68
CA ALA A 78 -10.79 1.61 0.43
C ALA A 78 -10.18 0.80 -0.69
N LYS A 79 -10.75 0.95 -1.89
CA LYS A 79 -10.18 0.41 -3.12
C LYS A 79 -9.42 1.52 -3.81
N VAL A 80 -8.13 1.29 -4.06
CA VAL A 80 -7.25 2.30 -4.65
C VAL A 80 -6.77 1.81 -6.00
N GLN A 81 -7.10 2.56 -7.04
CA GLN A 81 -6.58 2.27 -8.37
C GLN A 81 -5.28 3.04 -8.54
N VAL A 82 -4.25 2.37 -8.99
CA VAL A 82 -2.89 2.92 -9.03
C VAL A 82 -2.20 2.64 -10.35
N ASP A 83 -1.21 3.48 -10.63
CA ASP A 83 -0.36 3.39 -11.80
C ASP A 83 1.08 3.34 -11.26
N PHE A 84 1.79 2.26 -11.55
CA PHE A 84 3.17 2.06 -11.11
C PHE A 84 4.13 2.31 -12.27
N THR A 85 5.19 3.07 -12.01
CA THR A 85 6.28 3.27 -12.95
C THR A 85 7.60 2.96 -12.24
N GLY A 86 8.48 2.25 -12.91
CA GLY A 86 9.77 1.88 -12.33
C GLY A 86 10.65 1.22 -13.37
N ASP A 87 11.69 0.53 -12.89
CA ASP A 87 12.64 -0.15 -13.77
C ASP A 87 11.98 -1.20 -14.67
N PHE A 88 10.84 -1.74 -14.22
CA PHE A 88 10.06 -2.73 -15.00
C PHE A 88 9.24 -2.07 -16.13
N GLY A 89 9.18 -0.75 -16.18
CA GLY A 89 8.36 -0.01 -17.13
C GLY A 89 7.14 0.58 -16.47
N HIS A 90 5.96 0.23 -16.94
CA HIS A 90 4.69 0.82 -16.51
C HIS A 90 3.63 -0.26 -16.33
N GLU A 91 2.96 -0.26 -15.19
CA GLU A 91 1.90 -1.21 -14.87
C GLU A 91 0.78 -0.53 -14.11
N THR A 92 -0.46 -0.96 -14.34
CA THR A 92 -1.59 -0.51 -13.55
C THR A 92 -2.11 -1.64 -12.69
N GLY A 93 -2.74 -1.30 -11.60
CA GLY A 93 -3.28 -2.28 -10.69
C GLY A 93 -4.10 -1.65 -9.59
N GLY A 94 -4.31 -2.41 -8.53
CA GLY A 94 -5.10 -1.95 -7.41
C GLY A 94 -4.56 -2.39 -6.07
N LEU A 95 -4.92 -1.60 -5.06
CA LEU A 95 -4.62 -1.89 -3.67
C LEU A 95 -5.92 -1.77 -2.90
N ASN A 96 -6.38 -2.87 -2.30
CA ASN A 96 -7.51 -2.81 -1.38
C ASN A 96 -6.93 -2.70 0.02
N ILE A 97 -7.13 -1.56 0.66
CA ILE A 97 -6.47 -1.23 1.91
C ILE A 97 -7.49 -1.25 3.04
N THR A 98 -7.18 -1.98 4.11
CA THR A 98 -8.03 -2.08 5.30
C THR A 98 -7.25 -1.55 6.50
N VAL A 99 -7.93 -0.74 7.32
CA VAL A 99 -7.34 -0.17 8.54
C VAL A 99 -8.12 -0.62 9.76
N ASN A 100 -7.47 -0.59 10.94
CA ASN A 100 -8.14 -0.90 12.19
C ASN A 100 -8.73 0.37 12.83
N ALA A 101 -9.32 0.21 14.01
CA ALA A 101 -9.97 1.33 14.70
C ALA A 101 -8.99 2.45 15.08
N ALA A 102 -7.71 2.12 15.23
CA ALA A 102 -6.66 3.12 15.54
C ALA A 102 -6.17 3.84 14.29
N GLY A 103 -6.62 3.43 13.10
CA GLY A 103 -6.19 4.03 11.84
C GLY A 103 -4.90 3.45 11.29
N LEU A 104 -4.47 2.29 11.78
CA LEU A 104 -3.29 1.61 11.24
C LEU A 104 -3.71 0.60 10.18
N ILE A 105 -2.90 0.46 9.13
CA ILE A 105 -3.17 -0.48 8.06
C ILE A 105 -2.96 -1.90 8.58
N ILE A 106 -3.98 -2.75 8.44
CA ILE A 106 -3.91 -4.15 8.86
C ILE A 106 -3.84 -5.10 7.67
N GLY A 107 -4.18 -4.63 6.50
CA GLY A 107 -4.12 -5.48 5.31
C GLY A 107 -4.12 -4.69 4.03
N ILE A 108 -3.42 -5.22 3.05
CA ILE A 108 -3.47 -4.73 1.69
C ILE A 108 -3.55 -5.95 0.78
N ASP A 109 -4.60 -5.98 -0.07
CA ASP A 109 -4.68 -6.93 -1.17
C ASP A 109 -4.23 -6.20 -2.43
N ALA A 110 -3.11 -6.62 -2.98
CA ALA A 110 -2.51 -5.97 -4.14
C ALA A 110 -2.63 -6.86 -5.38
N TYR A 111 -2.89 -6.24 -6.51
CA TYR A 111 -3.00 -6.96 -7.79
C TYR A 111 -2.61 -6.05 -8.94
N LEU A 112 -2.23 -6.66 -10.07
CA LEU A 112 -2.00 -5.96 -11.33
C LEU A 112 -3.15 -6.27 -12.29
N ASP A 113 -3.49 -5.29 -13.10
CA ASP A 113 -4.56 -5.43 -14.11
C ASP A 113 -4.16 -6.37 -15.25
#